data_758e453fa0c6f8708730e761eb78b4f3
#
_entry.id   758e453fa0c6f8708730e761eb78b4f3
#
_cell.length_a   1.000
_cell.length_b   1.000
_cell.length_c   1.000
_cell.angle_alpha   90.00
_cell.angle_beta   90.00
_cell.angle_gamma   90.00
#
_symmetry.space_group_name_H-M   'P 1'
#
loop_
_entity.id
_entity.type
_entity.pdbx_description
1 polymer ?
#
loop_
_entity_poly.entity_id
_entity_poly.type
_entity_poly.pdbx_seq_one_letter_code
_entity_poly.pdbx_strand_id
1 'polypeptide(L)'
;VSASALTALTAAFLMVTPAAAQQPVSTAARVETPAVYDDAAGGNADADDPAVWVDPAHPGRSLVIGTLKKAGLDVHGLDGRRLQHIAAPAAPGEDAAPGRFNNVDVVYGFELNGRRTDLALVSDRGRDRIRAYAIDPAAVAAGRPPLRDVTAADVAPVFAASEADVDEQRTAYGLAAYTDDDDAYVTVSQRSETRVRLLRLEDRGGRVGYRTEDTLALPSSFRLPNGTTWTPCADPGEGPQVEGMAVDQEDHVLYAAQEDVGLWRVDLDDEEFGTPRLLDRVREYGTPWTYDEVEEECVLDTANDPGLGGDRLGADAEGVTVYHAGDGAGYVLASSQGDNTYAVYRREGGNAYVGSFAVADGPATDGVQHSDGSTVANVPLGATFPQGLFVTHDGEATPADGDREATNFKLVPWDAVAGAFPEPLTVDTGSFDPRDAD
;
A
#
# COMPACT_ATOMS: atom_id res chain seq x y z
N VAL A 1 -26.77 42.13 63.99
CA VAL A 1 -27.25 42.09 62.64
C VAL A 1 -26.05 41.75 61.73
N SER A 2 -25.87 40.48 61.42
CA SER A 2 -24.79 40.01 60.53
C SER A 2 -25.37 39.75 59.12
N ALA A 3 -24.83 40.43 58.17
CA ALA A 3 -25.19 40.21 56.76
C ALA A 3 -24.24 39.17 56.12
N SER A 4 -24.74 38.04 55.71
CA SER A 4 -24.00 37.02 54.92
C SER A 4 -24.07 37.38 53.44
N ALA A 5 -22.91 37.60 52.85
CA ALA A 5 -22.79 37.76 51.40
C ALA A 5 -22.73 36.39 50.69
N LEU A 6 -23.65 36.10 49.82
CA LEU A 6 -23.66 34.93 48.94
C LEU A 6 -22.83 35.27 47.69
N THR A 7 -21.72 34.60 47.52
CA THR A 7 -20.92 34.69 46.29
C THR A 7 -21.40 33.64 45.31
N ALA A 8 -22.00 34.08 44.21
CA ALA A 8 -22.40 33.21 43.10
C ALA A 8 -21.16 32.87 42.23
N LEU A 9 -20.77 31.60 42.17
CA LEU A 9 -19.80 31.08 41.23
C LEU A 9 -20.48 30.82 39.89
N THR A 10 -20.21 31.63 38.89
CA THR A 10 -20.60 31.37 37.50
C THR A 10 -19.58 30.39 36.86
N ALA A 11 -19.97 29.15 36.66
CA ALA A 11 -19.23 28.19 35.85
C ALA A 11 -19.36 28.55 34.38
N ALA A 12 -18.27 29.00 33.76
CA ALA A 12 -18.20 29.16 32.31
C ALA A 12 -18.03 27.77 31.66
N PHE A 13 -19.04 27.26 31.00
CA PHE A 13 -18.92 26.14 30.10
C PHE A 13 -18.22 26.61 28.85
N LEU A 14 -16.95 26.22 28.66
CA LEU A 14 -16.27 26.28 27.35
C LEU A 14 -16.94 25.26 26.44
N MET A 15 -17.76 25.74 25.52
CA MET A 15 -18.22 24.92 24.39
C MET A 15 -16.99 24.65 23.51
N VAL A 16 -16.48 23.43 23.55
CA VAL A 16 -15.56 22.94 22.55
C VAL A 16 -16.39 22.73 21.29
N THR A 17 -16.30 23.65 20.34
CA THR A 17 -16.83 23.42 18.99
C THR A 17 -16.00 22.28 18.39
N PRO A 18 -16.62 21.22 17.81
CA PRO A 18 -15.88 20.24 17.05
C PRO A 18 -15.11 20.99 15.94
N ALA A 19 -13.84 20.69 15.79
CA ALA A 19 -13.06 21.17 14.66
C ALA A 19 -13.78 20.73 13.39
N ALA A 20 -14.08 21.64 12.47
CA ALA A 20 -14.60 21.26 11.17
C ALA A 20 -13.62 20.28 10.53
N ALA A 21 -14.11 19.18 9.98
CA ALA A 21 -13.28 18.24 9.24
C ALA A 21 -12.52 19.02 8.17
N GLN A 22 -11.19 18.89 8.18
CA GLN A 22 -10.35 19.60 7.23
C GLN A 22 -10.60 19.00 5.84
N GLN A 23 -11.04 19.82 4.89
CA GLN A 23 -11.27 19.34 3.52
C GLN A 23 -9.94 18.90 2.90
N PRO A 24 -9.92 17.80 2.12
CA PRO A 24 -8.73 17.39 1.40
C PRO A 24 -8.20 18.50 0.50
N VAL A 25 -6.88 18.67 0.46
CA VAL A 25 -6.25 19.55 -0.52
C VAL A 25 -6.13 18.80 -1.86
N SER A 26 -5.89 19.51 -2.96
CA SER A 26 -5.87 18.92 -4.29
C SER A 26 -4.54 19.14 -4.98
N THR A 27 -4.05 18.12 -5.66
CA THR A 27 -2.89 18.14 -6.55
C THR A 27 -3.25 17.46 -7.87
N ALA A 28 -2.31 17.40 -8.84
CA ALA A 28 -2.55 16.71 -10.10
C ALA A 28 -1.33 15.91 -10.53
N ALA A 29 -1.55 14.81 -11.26
CA ALA A 29 -0.48 14.04 -11.86
C ALA A 29 0.20 14.84 -12.98
N ARG A 30 1.49 14.59 -13.18
CA ARG A 30 2.27 15.13 -14.30
C ARG A 30 2.36 14.15 -15.46
N VAL A 31 2.38 12.87 -15.15
CA VAL A 31 2.53 11.76 -16.09
C VAL A 31 1.58 10.65 -15.66
N GLU A 32 1.10 9.90 -16.61
CA GLU A 32 0.37 8.65 -16.38
C GLU A 32 0.91 7.53 -17.25
N THR A 33 0.68 6.29 -16.85
CA THR A 33 1.03 5.11 -17.64
C THR A 33 -0.09 4.79 -18.64
N PRO A 34 0.17 3.98 -19.68
CA PRO A 34 -0.89 3.52 -20.58
C PRO A 34 -1.98 2.78 -19.81
N ALA A 35 -3.23 2.97 -20.26
CA ALA A 35 -4.38 2.28 -19.72
C ALA A 35 -4.24 0.74 -19.83
N VAL A 36 -4.62 0.06 -18.77
CA VAL A 36 -4.78 -1.39 -18.68
C VAL A 36 -6.28 -1.66 -18.67
N TYR A 37 -6.77 -2.43 -19.65
CA TYR A 37 -8.19 -2.71 -19.79
C TYR A 37 -8.56 -4.02 -19.10
N ASP A 38 -9.60 -4.04 -18.29
CA ASP A 38 -10.03 -5.21 -17.52
C ASP A 38 -10.23 -6.46 -18.37
N ASP A 39 -10.73 -6.34 -19.59
CA ASP A 39 -10.97 -7.45 -20.53
C ASP A 39 -9.69 -8.06 -21.12
N ALA A 40 -8.51 -7.47 -20.88
CA ALA A 40 -7.24 -8.03 -21.31
C ALA A 40 -6.88 -9.30 -20.51
N ALA A 41 -5.93 -10.09 -21.02
CA ALA A 41 -5.45 -11.34 -20.41
C ALA A 41 -6.57 -12.35 -20.03
N GLY A 42 -7.74 -12.23 -20.63
CA GLY A 42 -8.89 -13.11 -20.34
C GLY A 42 -9.78 -12.62 -19.20
N GLY A 43 -9.72 -11.35 -18.89
CA GLY A 43 -10.47 -10.65 -17.84
C GLY A 43 -9.68 -10.50 -16.54
N ASN A 44 -10.01 -9.45 -15.79
CA ASN A 44 -9.33 -9.06 -14.57
C ASN A 44 -7.83 -8.72 -14.79
N ALA A 45 -7.56 -7.99 -15.86
CA ALA A 45 -6.30 -7.29 -16.11
C ALA A 45 -6.47 -5.88 -15.59
N ASP A 46 -5.84 -5.59 -14.48
CA ASP A 46 -6.13 -4.41 -13.69
C ASP A 46 -4.84 -3.93 -13.01
N ALA A 47 -4.48 -2.66 -13.19
CA ALA A 47 -3.39 -2.09 -12.43
C ALA A 47 -3.75 -2.15 -10.95
N ASP A 48 -2.76 -2.29 -10.08
CA ASP A 48 -2.99 -2.57 -8.66
C ASP A 48 -2.00 -1.80 -7.78
N ASP A 49 -0.79 -2.29 -7.64
CA ASP A 49 0.19 -1.71 -6.74
C ASP A 49 1.48 -1.32 -7.47
N PRO A 50 2.01 -0.10 -7.24
CA PRO A 50 3.26 0.36 -7.83
C PRO A 50 4.43 0.34 -6.83
N ALA A 51 5.64 0.06 -7.31
CA ALA A 51 6.91 0.33 -6.62
C ALA A 51 7.83 1.20 -7.46
N VAL A 52 8.72 1.95 -6.82
CA VAL A 52 9.74 2.76 -7.49
C VAL A 52 11.13 2.20 -7.22
N TRP A 53 11.80 1.75 -8.28
CA TRP A 53 13.22 1.44 -8.19
C TRP A 53 14.05 2.68 -8.59
N VAL A 54 15.00 3.07 -7.73
CA VAL A 54 15.88 4.22 -7.93
C VAL A 54 17.19 3.77 -8.58
N ASP A 55 17.49 4.30 -9.79
CA ASP A 55 18.80 4.07 -10.43
C ASP A 55 19.89 4.89 -9.70
N PRO A 56 20.84 4.26 -9.02
CA PRO A 56 21.84 4.96 -8.21
C PRO A 56 22.80 5.83 -9.02
N ALA A 57 23.04 5.46 -10.27
CA ALA A 57 23.97 6.18 -11.14
C ALA A 57 23.28 7.27 -11.97
N HIS A 58 22.02 7.07 -12.29
CA HIS A 58 21.24 7.94 -13.16
C HIS A 58 19.77 8.03 -12.70
N PRO A 59 19.44 8.74 -11.62
CA PRO A 59 18.10 8.76 -11.05
C PRO A 59 16.97 9.09 -12.04
N GLY A 60 17.24 9.84 -13.11
CA GLY A 60 16.28 10.07 -14.20
C GLY A 60 15.97 8.83 -15.07
N ARG A 61 16.61 7.68 -14.81
CA ARG A 61 16.31 6.38 -15.42
C ARG A 61 15.66 5.40 -14.44
N SER A 62 15.26 5.87 -13.29
CA SER A 62 14.49 5.10 -12.32
C SER A 62 13.22 4.53 -12.95
N LEU A 63 12.69 3.48 -12.35
CA LEU A 63 11.59 2.71 -12.91
C LEU A 63 10.38 2.77 -11.98
N VAL A 64 9.20 2.80 -12.57
CA VAL A 64 7.95 2.45 -11.91
C VAL A 64 7.62 1.01 -12.33
N ILE A 65 7.43 0.13 -11.36
CA ILE A 65 7.11 -1.28 -11.54
C ILE A 65 5.71 -1.46 -10.98
N GLY A 66 4.76 -1.88 -11.81
CA GLY A 66 3.36 -2.01 -11.40
C GLY A 66 2.80 -3.39 -11.67
N THR A 67 2.08 -3.92 -10.70
CA THR A 67 1.32 -5.17 -10.86
C THR A 67 0.03 -4.92 -11.64
N LEU A 68 -0.41 -5.93 -12.36
CA LEU A 68 -1.57 -5.86 -13.27
C LEU A 68 -2.50 -7.06 -13.07
N LYS A 69 -2.68 -7.50 -11.85
CA LYS A 69 -3.49 -8.69 -11.51
C LYS A 69 -3.20 -9.87 -12.46
N LYS A 70 -4.16 -10.36 -13.21
CA LYS A 70 -3.95 -11.49 -14.15
C LYS A 70 -3.09 -11.16 -15.37
N ALA A 71 -2.94 -9.89 -15.72
CA ALA A 71 -2.05 -9.50 -16.81
C ALA A 71 -0.56 -9.60 -16.44
N GLY A 72 -0.22 -9.58 -15.14
CA GLY A 72 1.16 -9.74 -14.68
C GLY A 72 1.82 -8.47 -14.18
N LEU A 73 2.92 -8.05 -14.79
CA LEU A 73 3.75 -6.94 -14.30
C LEU A 73 4.19 -6.05 -15.47
N ASP A 74 4.04 -4.77 -15.33
CA ASP A 74 4.60 -3.77 -16.24
C ASP A 74 5.73 -2.98 -15.59
N VAL A 75 6.72 -2.60 -16.39
CA VAL A 75 7.81 -1.72 -16.01
C VAL A 75 7.76 -0.47 -16.88
N HIS A 76 7.73 0.68 -16.24
CA HIS A 76 7.63 1.98 -16.89
C HIS A 76 8.84 2.86 -16.59
N GLY A 77 9.19 3.72 -17.53
CA GLY A 77 10.06 4.85 -17.26
C GLY A 77 9.30 5.98 -16.56
N LEU A 78 10.04 6.98 -16.06
CA LEU A 78 9.46 8.18 -15.42
C LEU A 78 8.66 9.07 -16.41
N ASP A 79 8.70 8.76 -17.70
CA ASP A 79 7.86 9.37 -18.75
C ASP A 79 6.54 8.61 -19.00
N GLY A 80 6.23 7.60 -18.14
CA GLY A 80 5.05 6.76 -18.23
C GLY A 80 5.13 5.67 -19.30
N ARG A 81 6.15 5.69 -20.18
CA ARG A 81 6.27 4.71 -21.26
C ARG A 81 6.63 3.34 -20.73
N ARG A 82 5.88 2.31 -21.17
CA ARG A 82 6.18 0.92 -20.85
C ARG A 82 7.49 0.45 -21.50
N LEU A 83 8.39 -0.07 -20.68
CA LEU A 83 9.70 -0.60 -21.07
C LEU A 83 9.70 -2.13 -21.16
N GLN A 84 8.91 -2.80 -20.31
CA GLN A 84 8.79 -4.25 -20.26
C GLN A 84 7.40 -4.64 -19.80
N HIS A 85 6.92 -5.77 -20.32
CA HIS A 85 5.76 -6.49 -19.80
C HIS A 85 6.18 -7.91 -19.46
N ILE A 86 5.76 -8.40 -18.31
CA ILE A 86 5.97 -9.78 -17.85
C ILE A 86 4.60 -10.37 -17.56
N ALA A 87 4.16 -11.30 -18.39
CA ALA A 87 2.88 -11.97 -18.19
C ALA A 87 2.88 -12.78 -16.87
N ALA A 88 1.74 -12.82 -16.20
CA ALA A 88 1.54 -13.71 -15.07
C ALA A 88 1.74 -15.18 -15.51
N PRO A 89 2.28 -16.05 -14.64
CA PRO A 89 2.51 -17.45 -15.00
C PRO A 89 1.22 -18.17 -15.41
N ALA A 90 1.32 -18.98 -16.43
CA ALA A 90 0.21 -19.83 -16.81
C ALA A 90 -0.11 -20.86 -15.69
N ALA A 91 -1.34 -21.33 -15.64
CA ALA A 91 -1.73 -22.42 -14.76
C ALA A 91 -0.82 -23.65 -14.99
N PRO A 92 -0.32 -24.29 -13.92
CA PRO A 92 0.55 -25.45 -14.03
C PRO A 92 -0.18 -26.73 -14.49
N GLY A 93 -1.49 -26.71 -14.50
CA GLY A 93 -2.35 -27.84 -14.91
C GLY A 93 -3.76 -27.36 -15.22
N GLU A 94 -4.61 -28.27 -15.70
CA GLU A 94 -5.98 -27.98 -16.16
C GLU A 94 -6.90 -27.52 -15.01
N ASP A 95 -6.65 -28.04 -13.79
CA ASP A 95 -7.45 -27.76 -12.59
C ASP A 95 -6.74 -26.78 -11.63
N ALA A 96 -5.71 -26.07 -12.05
CA ALA A 96 -4.95 -25.17 -11.21
C ALA A 96 -5.11 -23.69 -11.63
N ALA A 97 -5.09 -22.77 -10.67
CA ALA A 97 -5.18 -21.35 -10.96
C ALA A 97 -3.92 -20.84 -11.69
N PRO A 98 -4.04 -19.90 -12.64
CA PRO A 98 -2.89 -19.16 -13.17
C PRO A 98 -2.32 -18.22 -12.12
N GLY A 99 -1.11 -17.69 -12.36
CA GLY A 99 -0.57 -16.58 -11.57
C GLY A 99 -1.47 -15.35 -11.63
N ARG A 100 -1.46 -14.60 -10.53
CA ARG A 100 -2.14 -13.31 -10.40
C ARG A 100 -1.30 -12.44 -9.47
N PHE A 101 -0.77 -11.34 -9.96
CA PHE A 101 0.11 -10.46 -9.21
C PHE A 101 -0.68 -9.38 -8.51
N ASN A 102 -0.46 -9.25 -7.20
CA ASN A 102 -1.16 -8.26 -6.37
C ASN A 102 -0.23 -7.09 -6.03
N ASN A 103 0.67 -7.21 -5.07
CA ASN A 103 1.55 -6.12 -4.66
C ASN A 103 2.98 -6.33 -5.14
N VAL A 104 3.73 -5.24 -5.23
CA VAL A 104 5.16 -5.22 -5.57
C VAL A 104 5.92 -4.26 -4.67
N ASP A 105 7.13 -4.64 -4.26
CA ASP A 105 8.06 -3.75 -3.58
C ASP A 105 9.50 -4.02 -3.99
N VAL A 106 10.44 -3.15 -3.61
CA VAL A 106 11.84 -3.20 -4.03
C VAL A 106 12.76 -3.36 -2.84
N VAL A 107 13.62 -4.37 -2.90
CA VAL A 107 14.77 -4.56 -2.01
C VAL A 107 16.05 -4.18 -2.73
N TYR A 108 16.89 -3.40 -2.08
CA TYR A 108 18.18 -2.98 -2.61
C TYR A 108 19.33 -3.82 -2.07
N GLY A 109 20.29 -4.13 -2.93
CA GLY A 109 21.57 -4.70 -2.53
C GLY A 109 21.54 -6.13 -2.00
N PHE A 110 20.48 -6.91 -2.21
CA PHE A 110 20.44 -8.33 -1.82
C PHE A 110 21.62 -9.12 -2.37
N GLU A 111 22.28 -9.92 -1.54
CA GLU A 111 23.40 -10.74 -1.99
C GLU A 111 22.92 -11.99 -2.72
N LEU A 112 22.95 -11.93 -4.05
CA LEU A 112 22.55 -13.03 -4.93
C LEU A 112 23.79 -13.62 -5.64
N ASN A 113 24.18 -14.84 -5.30
CA ASN A 113 25.36 -15.52 -5.83
C ASN A 113 26.66 -14.68 -5.73
N GLY A 114 26.89 -14.08 -4.56
CA GLY A 114 28.06 -13.25 -4.26
C GLY A 114 28.06 -11.88 -4.97
N ARG A 115 26.89 -11.38 -5.35
CA ARG A 115 26.72 -10.06 -5.98
C ARG A 115 25.56 -9.30 -5.35
N ARG A 116 25.77 -8.05 -4.96
CA ARG A 116 24.68 -7.16 -4.58
C ARG A 116 23.77 -6.92 -5.79
N THR A 117 22.49 -7.21 -5.63
CA THR A 117 21.47 -7.20 -6.69
C THR A 117 20.18 -6.59 -6.13
N ASP A 118 19.63 -5.59 -6.81
CA ASP A 118 18.34 -5.07 -6.47
C ASP A 118 17.24 -6.00 -6.98
N LEU A 119 16.21 -6.19 -6.19
CA LEU A 119 15.11 -7.11 -6.48
C LEU A 119 13.77 -6.37 -6.47
N ALA A 120 12.94 -6.62 -7.47
CA ALA A 120 11.50 -6.40 -7.35
C ALA A 120 10.86 -7.68 -6.84
N LEU A 121 10.11 -7.59 -5.76
CA LEU A 121 9.41 -8.68 -5.09
C LEU A 121 7.92 -8.53 -5.32
N VAL A 122 7.26 -9.60 -5.74
CA VAL A 122 5.85 -9.58 -6.15
C VAL A 122 5.09 -10.68 -5.44
N SER A 123 3.94 -10.37 -4.85
CA SER A 123 3.02 -11.39 -4.37
C SER A 123 2.24 -12.01 -5.54
N ASP A 124 2.46 -13.30 -5.77
CA ASP A 124 1.69 -14.09 -6.75
C ASP A 124 0.53 -14.78 -6.04
N ARG A 125 -0.56 -14.03 -5.87
CA ARG A 125 -1.79 -14.47 -5.25
C ARG A 125 -2.40 -15.70 -5.92
N GLY A 126 -2.29 -15.80 -7.24
CA GLY A 126 -2.81 -16.95 -7.96
C GLY A 126 -2.06 -18.26 -7.67
N ARG A 127 -0.83 -18.19 -7.13
CA ARG A 127 0.01 -19.36 -6.83
C ARG A 127 0.57 -19.38 -5.41
N ASP A 128 0.15 -18.46 -4.55
CA ASP A 128 0.58 -18.34 -3.15
C ASP A 128 2.10 -18.30 -2.99
N ARG A 129 2.77 -17.39 -3.70
CA ARG A 129 4.23 -17.28 -3.69
C ARG A 129 4.69 -15.84 -3.74
N ILE A 130 5.90 -15.60 -3.24
CA ILE A 130 6.66 -14.40 -3.55
C ILE A 130 7.54 -14.70 -4.75
N ARG A 131 7.43 -13.86 -5.78
CA ARG A 131 8.33 -13.88 -6.93
C ARG A 131 9.38 -12.79 -6.79
N ALA A 132 10.59 -13.12 -7.23
CA ALA A 132 11.70 -12.21 -7.20
C ALA A 132 12.23 -11.96 -8.63
N TYR A 133 12.39 -10.70 -8.98
CA TYR A 133 12.95 -10.28 -10.25
C TYR A 133 14.20 -9.44 -10.00
N ALA A 134 15.35 -9.91 -10.49
CA ALA A 134 16.58 -9.12 -10.46
C ALA A 134 16.47 -7.93 -11.43
N ILE A 135 16.83 -6.74 -10.95
CA ILE A 135 16.83 -5.51 -11.72
C ILE A 135 18.23 -5.30 -12.30
N ASP A 136 18.33 -5.11 -13.63
CA ASP A 136 19.59 -4.88 -14.33
C ASP A 136 19.75 -3.42 -14.78
N PRO A 137 20.47 -2.56 -14.04
CA PRO A 137 20.70 -1.17 -14.41
C PRO A 137 21.35 -1.01 -15.78
N ALA A 138 22.18 -1.96 -16.21
CA ALA A 138 22.81 -1.91 -17.53
C ALA A 138 21.81 -2.21 -18.65
N ALA A 139 20.77 -3.01 -18.39
CA ALA A 139 19.67 -3.21 -19.32
C ALA A 139 18.85 -1.94 -19.47
N VAL A 140 18.52 -1.24 -18.36
CA VAL A 140 17.86 0.07 -18.40
C VAL A 140 18.63 1.05 -19.26
N ALA A 141 19.95 1.19 -19.01
CA ALA A 141 20.80 2.08 -19.76
C ALA A 141 20.87 1.75 -21.26
N ALA A 142 20.71 0.48 -21.62
CA ALA A 142 20.74 -0.01 -23.00
C ALA A 142 19.36 -0.07 -23.68
N GLY A 143 18.28 0.35 -22.99
CA GLY A 143 16.90 0.26 -23.49
C GLY A 143 16.42 -1.18 -23.69
N ARG A 144 16.95 -2.13 -22.91
CA ARG A 144 16.55 -3.54 -22.90
C ARG A 144 15.66 -3.83 -21.68
N PRO A 145 14.87 -4.94 -21.72
CA PRO A 145 14.07 -5.36 -20.57
C PRO A 145 14.89 -5.45 -19.29
N PRO A 146 14.55 -4.67 -18.24
CA PRO A 146 15.37 -4.56 -17.03
C PRO A 146 15.17 -5.68 -16.01
N LEU A 147 14.02 -6.34 -16.00
CA LEU A 147 13.68 -7.37 -15.00
C LEU A 147 13.92 -8.77 -15.53
N ARG A 148 14.49 -9.61 -14.68
CA ARG A 148 14.71 -11.04 -14.95
C ARG A 148 14.27 -11.88 -13.75
N ASP A 149 13.36 -12.83 -13.95
CA ASP A 149 12.92 -13.78 -12.92
C ASP A 149 14.12 -14.56 -12.35
N VAL A 150 14.28 -14.47 -11.04
CA VAL A 150 15.28 -15.17 -10.25
C VAL A 150 14.65 -15.99 -9.11
N THR A 151 13.35 -16.20 -9.13
CA THR A 151 12.64 -17.01 -8.14
C THR A 151 13.17 -18.45 -8.14
N ALA A 152 13.41 -19.04 -6.99
CA ALA A 152 13.75 -20.45 -6.87
C ALA A 152 12.52 -21.32 -7.24
N ALA A 153 12.76 -22.41 -7.95
CA ALA A 153 11.67 -23.26 -8.45
C ALA A 153 10.95 -24.05 -7.34
N ASP A 154 11.61 -24.22 -6.19
CA ASP A 154 11.18 -25.04 -5.07
C ASP A 154 10.68 -24.23 -3.87
N VAL A 155 10.32 -22.93 -4.08
CA VAL A 155 9.72 -22.13 -3.01
C VAL A 155 8.38 -22.74 -2.57
N ALA A 156 8.23 -22.83 -1.24
CA ALA A 156 6.97 -23.28 -0.65
C ALA A 156 5.86 -22.24 -0.87
N PRO A 157 4.58 -22.65 -0.86
CA PRO A 157 3.47 -21.72 -0.71
C PRO A 157 3.65 -20.88 0.56
N VAL A 158 3.19 -19.61 0.50
CA VAL A 158 3.30 -18.72 1.67
C VAL A 158 2.30 -19.13 2.75
N PHE A 159 1.03 -19.37 2.41
CA PHE A 159 -0.04 -19.68 3.37
C PHE A 159 -0.75 -20.99 3.08
N ALA A 160 -0.97 -21.32 1.81
CA ALA A 160 -1.80 -22.44 1.40
C ALA A 160 -1.18 -23.79 1.81
N ALA A 161 -1.99 -24.63 2.43
CA ALA A 161 -1.61 -26.00 2.74
C ALA A 161 -2.02 -27.00 1.64
N SER A 162 -2.89 -26.58 0.74
CA SER A 162 -3.44 -27.39 -0.35
C SER A 162 -3.78 -26.56 -1.58
N GLU A 163 -3.99 -27.18 -2.74
CA GLU A 163 -4.47 -26.50 -3.93
C GLU A 163 -5.89 -25.92 -3.71
N ALA A 164 -6.71 -26.51 -2.88
CA ALA A 164 -8.03 -25.98 -2.53
C ALA A 164 -7.93 -24.60 -1.83
N ASP A 165 -6.93 -24.38 -0.98
CA ASP A 165 -6.70 -23.06 -0.37
C ASP A 165 -6.27 -22.04 -1.42
N VAL A 166 -5.53 -22.48 -2.45
CA VAL A 166 -5.14 -21.62 -3.59
C VAL A 166 -6.36 -21.28 -4.44
N ASP A 167 -7.25 -22.24 -4.71
CA ASP A 167 -8.48 -22.04 -5.47
C ASP A 167 -9.46 -21.10 -4.74
N GLU A 168 -9.52 -21.18 -3.41
CA GLU A 168 -10.26 -20.25 -2.54
C GLU A 168 -9.54 -18.90 -2.38
N GLN A 169 -8.38 -18.72 -3.02
CA GLN A 169 -7.54 -17.52 -2.97
C GLN A 169 -7.14 -17.07 -1.56
N ARG A 170 -7.06 -17.98 -0.57
CA ARG A 170 -6.51 -17.72 0.77
C ARG A 170 -4.98 -17.73 0.74
N THR A 171 -4.42 -16.85 -0.04
CA THR A 171 -3.04 -16.85 -0.53
C THR A 171 -2.34 -15.54 -0.23
N ALA A 172 -1.05 -15.43 -0.60
CA ALA A 172 -0.26 -14.21 -0.49
C ALA A 172 -0.96 -13.03 -1.21
N TYR A 173 -1.12 -11.92 -0.51
CA TYR A 173 -1.91 -10.76 -0.95
C TYR A 173 -1.07 -9.48 -0.88
N GLY A 174 -1.27 -8.61 0.12
CA GLY A 174 -0.44 -7.43 0.33
C GLY A 174 1.01 -7.76 0.62
N LEU A 175 1.92 -6.85 0.30
CA LEU A 175 3.35 -7.05 0.46
C LEU A 175 4.05 -5.75 0.80
N ALA A 176 5.03 -5.78 1.73
CA ALA A 176 6.05 -4.76 1.89
C ALA A 176 7.40 -5.42 2.15
N ALA A 177 8.47 -4.85 1.59
CA ALA A 177 9.81 -5.40 1.70
C ALA A 177 10.77 -4.40 2.35
N TYR A 178 11.78 -4.89 3.04
CA TYR A 178 12.79 -4.06 3.69
C TYR A 178 14.10 -4.81 3.85
N THR A 179 15.14 -4.07 4.18
CA THR A 179 16.44 -4.61 4.59
C THR A 179 16.70 -4.25 6.05
N ASP A 180 17.38 -5.13 6.76
CA ASP A 180 17.88 -4.92 8.09
C ASP A 180 19.28 -5.52 8.14
N ASP A 181 20.31 -4.71 8.37
CA ASP A 181 21.71 -5.05 8.16
C ASP A 181 21.95 -5.62 6.74
N ASP A 182 22.49 -6.84 6.65
CA ASP A 182 22.74 -7.56 5.39
C ASP A 182 21.58 -8.49 4.97
N ASP A 183 20.51 -8.55 5.74
CA ASP A 183 19.38 -9.43 5.50
C ASP A 183 18.20 -8.69 4.85
N ALA A 184 17.43 -9.41 4.07
CA ALA A 184 16.25 -8.87 3.39
C ALA A 184 15.00 -9.63 3.79
N TYR A 185 13.95 -8.88 4.08
CA TYR A 185 12.69 -9.38 4.60
C TYR A 185 11.50 -8.93 3.76
N VAL A 186 10.42 -9.68 3.88
CA VAL A 186 9.13 -9.37 3.25
C VAL A 186 8.03 -9.65 4.24
N THR A 187 7.20 -8.66 4.54
CA THR A 187 5.92 -8.86 5.19
C THR A 187 4.87 -9.17 4.13
N VAL A 188 4.07 -10.21 4.35
CA VAL A 188 3.04 -10.66 3.39
C VAL A 188 1.76 -10.92 4.13
N SER A 189 0.67 -10.32 3.70
CA SER A 189 -0.67 -10.61 4.22
C SER A 189 -1.32 -11.79 3.49
N GLN A 190 -2.34 -12.34 4.11
CA GLN A 190 -3.17 -13.39 3.52
C GLN A 190 -4.53 -12.84 3.12
N ARG A 191 -4.91 -13.03 1.86
CA ARG A 191 -6.24 -12.65 1.38
C ARG A 191 -7.36 -13.37 2.13
N SER A 192 -8.45 -12.67 2.39
CA SER A 192 -9.63 -13.14 3.12
C SER A 192 -9.36 -13.60 4.55
N GLU A 193 -8.20 -13.20 5.11
CA GLU A 193 -7.76 -13.58 6.45
C GLU A 193 -7.03 -12.42 7.14
N THR A 194 -6.80 -12.53 8.45
CA THR A 194 -6.11 -11.49 9.23
C THR A 194 -4.62 -11.75 9.44
N ARG A 195 -4.06 -12.76 8.79
CA ARG A 195 -2.68 -13.18 9.00
C ARG A 195 -1.70 -12.36 8.16
N VAL A 196 -0.58 -12.00 8.79
CA VAL A 196 0.60 -11.41 8.14
C VAL A 196 1.80 -12.27 8.50
N ARG A 197 2.62 -12.67 7.52
CA ARG A 197 3.88 -13.39 7.73
C ARG A 197 5.06 -12.49 7.49
N LEU A 198 6.09 -12.67 8.32
CA LEU A 198 7.43 -12.16 8.08
C LEU A 198 8.25 -13.27 7.42
N LEU A 199 8.75 -13.00 6.23
CA LEU A 199 9.61 -13.90 5.46
C LEU A 199 11.00 -13.29 5.36
N ARG A 200 12.04 -14.10 5.58
CA ARG A 200 13.42 -13.76 5.25
C ARG A 200 13.79 -14.33 3.90
N LEU A 201 14.42 -13.53 3.04
CA LEU A 201 14.90 -13.97 1.74
C LEU A 201 16.18 -14.80 1.87
N GLU A 202 16.38 -15.73 0.95
CA GLU A 202 17.55 -16.63 0.92
C GLU A 202 18.11 -16.74 -0.49
N ASP A 203 19.45 -16.64 -0.61
CA ASP A 203 20.14 -17.06 -1.84
C ASP A 203 20.20 -18.59 -1.93
N ARG A 204 19.51 -19.15 -2.90
CA ARG A 204 19.51 -20.59 -3.23
C ARG A 204 20.33 -20.85 -4.50
N GLY A 205 21.61 -20.47 -4.48
CA GLY A 205 22.53 -20.67 -5.60
C GLY A 205 22.25 -19.80 -6.81
N GLY A 206 21.98 -18.52 -6.60
CA GLY A 206 21.67 -17.52 -7.63
C GLY A 206 20.19 -17.46 -7.99
N ARG A 207 19.34 -18.04 -7.14
CA ARG A 207 17.89 -17.93 -7.14
C ARG A 207 17.41 -17.47 -5.77
N VAL A 208 16.33 -16.73 -5.71
CA VAL A 208 15.76 -16.22 -4.46
C VAL A 208 14.69 -17.18 -3.95
N GLY A 209 14.90 -17.70 -2.75
CA GLY A 209 13.90 -18.38 -1.96
C GLY A 209 13.56 -17.57 -0.71
N TYR A 210 12.75 -18.13 0.16
CA TYR A 210 12.39 -17.52 1.43
C TYR A 210 12.02 -18.58 2.48
N ARG A 211 12.06 -18.18 3.74
CA ARG A 211 11.54 -18.92 4.89
C ARG A 211 10.72 -18.02 5.78
N THR A 212 9.76 -18.59 6.49
CA THR A 212 8.96 -17.83 7.46
C THR A 212 9.75 -17.68 8.77
N GLU A 213 9.81 -16.45 9.28
CA GLU A 213 10.36 -16.13 10.60
C GLU A 213 9.24 -16.05 11.63
N ASP A 214 8.22 -15.24 11.38
CA ASP A 214 7.12 -15.03 12.32
C ASP A 214 5.76 -14.91 11.62
N THR A 215 4.69 -14.96 12.39
CA THR A 215 3.31 -14.80 11.92
C THR A 215 2.49 -14.01 12.94
N LEU A 216 1.99 -12.86 12.49
CA LEU A 216 1.02 -12.03 13.21
C LEU A 216 -0.40 -12.40 12.78
N ALA A 217 -1.34 -12.32 13.71
CA ALA A 217 -2.77 -12.32 13.41
C ALA A 217 -3.39 -11.02 13.96
N LEU A 218 -3.91 -10.18 13.09
CA LEU A 218 -4.67 -9.01 13.51
C LEU A 218 -6.06 -9.41 14.02
N PRO A 219 -6.73 -8.56 14.81
CA PRO A 219 -8.10 -8.85 15.24
C PRO A 219 -9.06 -8.94 14.05
N SER A 220 -9.93 -9.95 14.06
CA SER A 220 -11.06 -10.08 13.12
C SER A 220 -12.38 -9.56 13.70
N SER A 221 -12.41 -9.26 15.01
CA SER A 221 -13.60 -8.75 15.70
C SER A 221 -13.20 -7.79 16.81
N PHE A 222 -14.08 -6.86 17.12
CA PHE A 222 -13.79 -5.73 18.00
C PHE A 222 -14.86 -5.58 19.08
N ARG A 223 -14.43 -5.46 20.33
CA ARG A 223 -15.33 -5.17 21.45
C ARG A 223 -15.64 -3.70 21.48
N LEU A 224 -16.89 -3.33 21.24
CA LEU A 224 -17.35 -1.95 21.25
C LEU A 224 -17.65 -1.45 22.67
N PRO A 225 -17.60 -0.12 22.93
CA PRO A 225 -17.87 0.46 24.27
C PRO A 225 -19.25 0.14 24.81
N ASN A 226 -20.25 -0.09 23.96
CA ASN A 226 -21.60 -0.49 24.35
C ASN A 226 -21.71 -1.94 24.83
N GLY A 227 -20.60 -2.70 24.73
CA GLY A 227 -20.51 -4.08 25.17
C GLY A 227 -20.87 -5.12 24.09
N THR A 228 -21.20 -4.71 22.88
CA THR A 228 -21.38 -5.62 21.73
C THR A 228 -20.02 -6.00 21.12
N THR A 229 -19.99 -7.03 20.31
CA THR A 229 -18.87 -7.37 19.45
C THR A 229 -19.28 -7.01 18.02
N TRP A 230 -18.40 -6.31 17.31
CA TRP A 230 -18.54 -5.96 15.91
C TRP A 230 -17.46 -6.69 15.10
N THR A 231 -17.82 -7.10 13.90
CA THR A 231 -16.90 -7.56 12.85
C THR A 231 -17.10 -6.65 11.65
N PRO A 232 -16.04 -6.32 10.88
CA PRO A 232 -16.23 -5.68 9.59
C PRO A 232 -17.13 -6.49 8.67
N CYS A 233 -17.77 -5.85 7.72
CA CYS A 233 -18.46 -6.56 6.67
C CYS A 233 -17.45 -7.26 5.75
N ALA A 234 -17.78 -8.44 5.31
CA ALA A 234 -16.99 -9.21 4.34
C ALA A 234 -17.91 -10.21 3.65
N ASP A 235 -17.46 -10.74 2.55
CA ASP A 235 -18.12 -11.84 1.85
C ASP A 235 -18.26 -13.06 2.79
N PRO A 236 -19.30 -13.87 2.61
CA PRO A 236 -19.53 -15.04 3.47
C PRO A 236 -18.34 -16.00 3.49
N GLY A 237 -17.69 -16.10 4.65
CA GLY A 237 -16.51 -16.97 4.87
C GLY A 237 -15.18 -16.25 4.70
N GLU A 238 -15.17 -14.96 4.42
CA GLU A 238 -13.99 -14.12 4.40
C GLU A 238 -13.80 -13.37 5.73
N GLY A 239 -12.57 -12.99 6.03
CA GLY A 239 -12.19 -12.17 7.18
C GLY A 239 -11.65 -10.82 6.73
N PRO A 240 -11.57 -9.83 7.64
CA PRO A 240 -11.03 -8.53 7.31
C PRO A 240 -9.53 -8.63 7.00
N GLN A 241 -9.20 -8.49 5.75
CA GLN A 241 -7.85 -8.65 5.20
C GLN A 241 -7.03 -7.37 5.29
N VAL A 242 -5.73 -7.50 5.04
CA VAL A 242 -4.78 -6.38 4.92
C VAL A 242 -4.26 -6.38 3.49
N GLU A 243 -4.31 -5.25 2.79
CA GLU A 243 -3.64 -5.12 1.50
C GLU A 243 -2.46 -4.17 1.57
N GLY A 244 -2.67 -2.89 1.78
CA GLY A 244 -1.61 -1.91 1.84
C GLY A 244 -0.69 -2.10 3.05
N MET A 245 0.61 -2.23 2.78
CA MET A 245 1.64 -2.30 3.81
C MET A 245 2.86 -1.50 3.42
N ALA A 246 3.55 -0.94 4.42
CA ALA A 246 4.88 -0.35 4.26
C ALA A 246 5.71 -0.56 5.52
N VAL A 247 6.99 -0.81 5.36
CA VAL A 247 7.93 -0.86 6.48
C VAL A 247 8.76 0.41 6.53
N ASP A 248 8.70 1.09 7.65
CA ASP A 248 9.66 2.11 8.03
C ASP A 248 10.92 1.41 8.54
N GLN A 249 11.91 1.25 7.65
CA GLN A 249 13.10 0.46 7.96
C GLN A 249 14.07 1.19 8.88
N GLU A 250 14.02 2.53 9.01
CA GLU A 250 14.83 3.26 9.99
C GLU A 250 14.29 3.13 11.43
N ASP A 251 12.95 3.08 11.59
CA ASP A 251 12.30 2.95 12.90
C ASP A 251 11.84 1.51 13.20
N HIS A 252 12.06 0.56 12.29
CA HIS A 252 11.64 -0.84 12.37
C HIS A 252 10.14 -0.96 12.69
N VAL A 253 9.29 -0.35 11.85
CA VAL A 253 7.84 -0.30 12.04
C VAL A 253 7.12 -0.74 10.78
N LEU A 254 6.25 -1.73 10.91
CA LEU A 254 5.26 -2.06 9.89
C LEU A 254 4.01 -1.19 10.07
N TYR A 255 3.60 -0.51 9.02
CA TYR A 255 2.26 0.05 8.86
C TYR A 255 1.45 -0.86 7.96
N ALA A 256 0.22 -1.18 8.38
CA ALA A 256 -0.64 -2.13 7.68
C ALA A 256 -2.08 -1.60 7.63
N ALA A 257 -2.64 -1.44 6.46
CA ALA A 257 -4.03 -1.06 6.25
C ALA A 257 -4.89 -2.33 6.17
N GLN A 258 -5.75 -2.51 7.18
CA GLN A 258 -6.79 -3.54 7.19
C GLN A 258 -8.05 -2.89 6.63
N GLU A 259 -8.43 -3.26 5.43
CA GLU A 259 -9.35 -2.57 4.52
C GLU A 259 -10.57 -1.94 5.21
N ASP A 260 -11.39 -2.75 5.88
CA ASP A 260 -12.63 -2.34 6.57
C ASP A 260 -12.44 -1.94 8.05
N VAL A 261 -11.19 -1.85 8.52
CA VAL A 261 -10.89 -1.57 9.93
C VAL A 261 -10.12 -0.28 10.11
N GLY A 262 -9.01 -0.12 9.37
CA GLY A 262 -8.16 1.06 9.44
C GLY A 262 -6.66 0.74 9.43
N LEU A 263 -5.86 1.73 9.83
CA LEU A 263 -4.40 1.70 9.78
C LEU A 263 -3.81 1.19 11.10
N TRP A 264 -3.01 0.13 11.02
CA TRP A 264 -2.25 -0.43 12.11
C TRP A 264 -0.78 0.00 12.08
N ARG A 265 -0.17 0.08 13.27
CA ARG A 265 1.27 0.16 13.51
C ARG A 265 1.71 -1.07 14.30
N VAL A 266 2.78 -1.72 13.86
CA VAL A 266 3.38 -2.88 14.51
C VAL A 266 4.89 -2.68 14.53
N ASP A 267 5.49 -2.67 15.72
CA ASP A 267 6.94 -2.62 15.83
C ASP A 267 7.53 -3.97 15.36
N LEU A 268 8.69 -3.94 14.72
CA LEU A 268 9.43 -5.11 14.24
C LEU A 268 10.73 -5.20 15.05
N ASP A 269 10.78 -6.15 15.99
CA ASP A 269 11.93 -6.34 16.88
C ASP A 269 12.52 -7.75 16.69
N ASP A 270 13.82 -7.84 16.43
CA ASP A 270 14.55 -9.12 16.35
C ASP A 270 13.85 -10.19 15.48
N GLU A 271 13.38 -9.82 14.29
CA GLU A 271 12.67 -10.70 13.34
C GLU A 271 11.30 -11.20 13.85
N GLU A 272 10.68 -10.49 14.80
CA GLU A 272 9.35 -10.80 15.35
C GLU A 272 8.42 -9.59 15.28
N PHE A 273 7.11 -9.86 15.14
CA PHE A 273 6.08 -8.83 15.22
C PHE A 273 5.79 -8.45 16.66
N GLY A 274 5.88 -7.18 16.98
CA GLY A 274 5.40 -6.61 18.23
C GLY A 274 3.88 -6.60 18.36
N THR A 275 3.37 -5.96 19.40
CA THR A 275 1.93 -5.86 19.62
C THR A 275 1.30 -4.83 18.67
N PRO A 276 0.32 -5.21 17.83
CA PRO A 276 -0.33 -4.28 16.90
C PRO A 276 -1.12 -3.18 17.64
N ARG A 277 -1.00 -1.96 17.17
CA ARG A 277 -1.73 -0.79 17.65
C ARG A 277 -2.50 -0.14 16.51
N LEU A 278 -3.82 -0.07 16.61
CA LEU A 278 -4.67 0.63 15.66
C LEU A 278 -4.42 2.15 15.78
N LEU A 279 -3.90 2.76 14.73
CA LEU A 279 -3.59 4.19 14.66
C LEU A 279 -4.83 5.01 14.33
N ASP A 280 -5.55 4.57 13.31
CA ASP A 280 -6.77 5.23 12.84
C ASP A 280 -7.78 4.18 12.39
N ARG A 281 -9.04 4.57 12.27
CA ARG A 281 -10.17 3.72 11.89
C ARG A 281 -10.80 4.25 10.64
N VAL A 282 -11.39 3.34 9.85
CA VAL A 282 -12.30 3.75 8.79
C VAL A 282 -13.58 4.35 9.39
N ARG A 283 -14.29 5.15 8.60
CA ARG A 283 -15.57 5.79 9.02
C ARG A 283 -16.63 4.77 9.37
N GLU A 284 -16.59 3.65 8.71
CA GLU A 284 -17.53 2.54 8.80
C GLU A 284 -17.33 1.67 10.07
N TYR A 285 -16.21 1.88 10.79
CA TYR A 285 -15.85 1.09 11.97
C TYR A 285 -16.95 1.12 13.06
N GLY A 286 -17.48 -0.04 13.38
CA GLY A 286 -18.52 -0.22 14.38
C GLY A 286 -19.94 -0.11 13.86
N THR A 287 -20.15 0.33 12.61
CA THR A 287 -21.46 0.41 11.97
C THR A 287 -22.02 -0.99 11.75
N PRO A 288 -23.27 -1.26 12.15
CA PRO A 288 -23.94 -2.52 11.84
C PRO A 288 -24.12 -2.70 10.33
N TRP A 289 -24.16 -3.93 9.88
CA TRP A 289 -24.26 -4.26 8.47
C TRP A 289 -25.06 -5.56 8.23
N THR A 290 -25.48 -5.76 6.99
CA THR A 290 -26.02 -7.00 6.46
C THR A 290 -25.39 -7.27 5.11
N TYR A 291 -25.18 -8.55 4.77
CA TYR A 291 -24.73 -8.93 3.44
C TYR A 291 -25.95 -9.18 2.53
N ASP A 292 -25.96 -8.54 1.36
CA ASP A 292 -26.97 -8.79 0.33
C ASP A 292 -26.47 -9.91 -0.59
N GLU A 293 -27.07 -11.09 -0.48
CA GLU A 293 -26.68 -12.28 -1.28
C GLU A 293 -27.06 -12.16 -2.77
N VAL A 294 -27.86 -11.16 -3.17
CA VAL A 294 -28.30 -10.99 -4.56
C VAL A 294 -27.36 -10.05 -5.32
N GLU A 295 -27.01 -8.96 -4.67
CA GLU A 295 -26.09 -7.97 -5.23
C GLU A 295 -24.63 -8.29 -4.87
N GLU A 296 -24.42 -9.29 -4.00
CA GLU A 296 -23.09 -9.70 -3.49
C GLU A 296 -22.32 -8.54 -2.86
N GLU A 297 -22.99 -7.73 -2.05
CA GLU A 297 -22.41 -6.55 -1.43
C GLU A 297 -22.77 -6.36 0.06
N CYS A 298 -21.93 -5.59 0.76
CA CYS A 298 -22.15 -5.17 2.12
C CYS A 298 -23.07 -3.96 2.20
N VAL A 299 -24.19 -4.07 2.93
CA VAL A 299 -25.12 -2.97 3.16
C VAL A 299 -24.99 -2.48 4.60
N LEU A 300 -24.47 -1.27 4.77
CA LEU A 300 -24.27 -0.63 6.07
C LEU A 300 -25.59 -0.06 6.63
N ASP A 301 -25.89 -0.34 7.89
CA ASP A 301 -27.00 0.29 8.62
C ASP A 301 -26.54 1.62 9.24
N THR A 302 -26.38 2.63 8.41
CA THR A 302 -25.94 3.97 8.82
C THR A 302 -26.92 4.67 9.77
N ALA A 303 -28.18 4.23 9.81
CA ALA A 303 -29.19 4.76 10.74
C ALA A 303 -28.91 4.34 12.20
N ASN A 304 -28.25 3.23 12.41
CA ASN A 304 -27.85 2.69 13.71
C ASN A 304 -26.35 2.75 13.95
N ASP A 305 -25.61 3.56 13.20
CA ASP A 305 -24.18 3.82 13.41
C ASP A 305 -23.93 4.33 14.85
N PRO A 306 -23.09 3.66 15.64
CA PRO A 306 -22.75 4.10 17.00
C PRO A 306 -21.79 5.31 17.05
N GLY A 307 -21.28 5.78 15.91
CA GLY A 307 -20.34 6.90 15.83
C GLY A 307 -18.95 6.56 16.40
N LEU A 308 -18.45 5.37 16.13
CA LEU A 308 -17.15 4.88 16.61
C LEU A 308 -16.09 4.87 15.51
N GLY A 309 -16.46 5.16 14.28
CA GLY A 309 -15.56 5.32 13.13
C GLY A 309 -14.62 6.49 13.27
N GLY A 310 -13.59 6.50 12.43
CA GLY A 310 -12.68 7.62 12.25
C GLY A 310 -13.28 8.72 11.36
N ASP A 311 -12.54 9.82 11.22
CA ASP A 311 -12.95 10.96 10.38
C ASP A 311 -12.11 11.08 9.09
N ARG A 312 -11.12 10.20 8.88
CA ARG A 312 -10.01 10.43 7.92
C ARG A 312 -9.91 9.39 6.82
N LEU A 313 -10.28 8.17 7.11
CA LEU A 313 -10.25 7.04 6.17
C LEU A 313 -11.68 6.58 5.89
N GLY A 314 -12.03 6.42 4.61
CA GLY A 314 -13.21 5.67 4.17
C GLY A 314 -12.77 4.26 3.80
N ALA A 315 -13.60 3.26 4.02
CA ALA A 315 -13.31 1.91 3.56
C ALA A 315 -13.36 1.86 2.01
N ASP A 316 -12.39 1.20 1.35
CA ASP A 316 -11.33 0.46 1.99
C ASP A 316 -10.12 1.36 2.33
N ALA A 317 -9.45 1.04 3.44
CA ALA A 317 -8.13 1.60 3.70
C ALA A 317 -7.10 0.74 2.97
N GLU A 318 -6.41 1.34 2.01
CA GLU A 318 -5.56 0.64 1.03
C GLU A 318 -4.09 1.07 1.11
N GLY A 319 -3.44 1.23 -0.02
CA GLY A 319 -2.02 1.47 -0.18
C GLY A 319 -1.37 2.35 0.87
N VAL A 320 -0.30 1.85 1.49
CA VAL A 320 0.46 2.56 2.53
C VAL A 320 1.87 2.81 2.04
N THR A 321 2.40 4.00 2.31
CA THR A 321 3.80 4.33 2.00
C THR A 321 4.40 5.28 3.03
N VAL A 322 5.73 5.27 3.16
CA VAL A 322 6.48 6.10 4.10
C VAL A 322 7.37 7.08 3.36
N TYR A 323 7.20 8.37 3.65
CA TYR A 323 8.10 9.43 3.21
C TYR A 323 9.11 9.73 4.33
N HIS A 324 10.38 9.48 4.06
CA HIS A 324 11.47 9.74 4.99
C HIS A 324 12.04 11.15 4.81
N ALA A 325 12.21 11.88 5.90
CA ALA A 325 12.93 13.14 5.93
C ALA A 325 14.02 13.08 7.03
N GLY A 326 14.92 14.06 7.04
CA GLY A 326 16.01 14.08 8.00
C GLY A 326 15.56 14.07 9.48
N ASP A 327 16.45 13.58 10.33
CA ASP A 327 16.26 13.54 11.79
C ASP A 327 15.04 12.69 12.26
N GLY A 328 14.71 11.61 11.57
CA GLY A 328 13.60 10.72 11.89
C GLY A 328 12.21 11.33 11.62
N ALA A 329 12.14 12.49 10.96
CA ALA A 329 10.90 13.11 10.55
C ALA A 329 10.36 12.47 9.24
N GLY A 330 9.13 12.81 8.89
CA GLY A 330 8.53 12.34 7.65
C GLY A 330 7.03 12.14 7.74
N TYR A 331 6.52 11.29 6.86
CA TYR A 331 5.08 11.05 6.78
C TYR A 331 4.77 9.59 6.47
N VAL A 332 3.70 9.10 7.06
CA VAL A 332 2.99 7.89 6.63
C VAL A 332 1.77 8.33 5.84
N LEU A 333 1.62 7.81 4.65
CA LEU A 333 0.48 8.06 3.78
C LEU A 333 -0.34 6.78 3.66
N ALA A 334 -1.67 6.90 3.76
CA ALA A 334 -2.58 5.78 3.56
C ALA A 334 -3.67 6.16 2.57
N SER A 335 -3.93 5.31 1.57
CA SER A 335 -5.06 5.46 0.66
C SER A 335 -6.37 5.26 1.40
N SER A 336 -7.32 6.11 1.12
CA SER A 336 -8.71 6.08 1.55
C SER A 336 -9.55 5.90 0.28
N GLN A 337 -9.71 4.65 -0.15
CA GLN A 337 -10.31 4.30 -1.43
C GLN A 337 -11.76 4.78 -1.51
N GLY A 338 -12.53 4.61 -0.42
CA GLY A 338 -13.93 4.97 -0.37
C GLY A 338 -14.24 6.47 -0.54
N ASP A 339 -13.25 7.37 -0.47
CA ASP A 339 -13.42 8.80 -0.74
C ASP A 339 -12.37 9.41 -1.66
N ASN A 340 -11.56 8.58 -2.31
CA ASN A 340 -10.56 8.97 -3.31
C ASN A 340 -9.51 9.95 -2.76
N THR A 341 -9.09 9.76 -1.49
CA THR A 341 -8.11 10.62 -0.82
C THR A 341 -6.95 9.83 -0.23
N TYR A 342 -5.92 10.55 0.19
CA TYR A 342 -4.78 10.00 0.91
C TYR A 342 -4.65 10.72 2.24
N ALA A 343 -4.78 9.99 3.34
CA ALA A 343 -4.55 10.50 4.67
C ALA A 343 -3.05 10.56 4.96
N VAL A 344 -2.59 11.69 5.53
CA VAL A 344 -1.18 11.96 5.84
C VAL A 344 -1.01 12.06 7.35
N TYR A 345 -0.10 11.25 7.89
CA TYR A 345 0.26 11.24 9.30
C TYR A 345 1.75 11.56 9.44
N ARG A 346 2.14 12.14 10.58
CA ARG A 346 3.55 12.26 10.92
C ARG A 346 4.18 10.89 11.05
N ARG A 347 5.40 10.71 10.55
CA ARG A 347 6.19 9.49 10.76
C ARG A 347 6.56 9.38 12.24
N GLU A 348 7.03 10.48 12.82
CA GLU A 348 7.54 10.57 14.19
C GLU A 348 6.44 10.55 15.26
N GLY A 349 6.84 10.22 16.49
CA GLY A 349 6.03 10.32 17.69
C GLY A 349 4.83 9.37 17.69
N GLY A 350 3.62 9.93 17.87
CA GLY A 350 2.37 9.16 17.93
C GLY A 350 1.61 9.09 16.59
N ASN A 351 2.26 9.38 15.47
CA ASN A 351 1.68 9.43 14.13
C ASN A 351 0.51 10.43 14.05
N ALA A 352 0.75 11.66 14.46
CA ALA A 352 -0.30 12.69 14.46
C ALA A 352 -0.78 12.96 13.02
N TYR A 353 -2.09 12.99 12.82
CA TYR A 353 -2.69 13.33 11.52
C TYR A 353 -2.34 14.77 11.12
N VAL A 354 -1.99 14.96 9.85
CA VAL A 354 -1.59 16.24 9.26
C VAL A 354 -2.71 16.81 8.37
N GLY A 355 -3.32 15.99 7.56
CA GLY A 355 -4.36 16.35 6.60
C GLY A 355 -4.53 15.26 5.54
N SER A 356 -5.40 15.50 4.56
CA SER A 356 -5.58 14.61 3.42
C SER A 356 -5.44 15.38 2.11
N PHE A 357 -5.08 14.66 1.04
CA PHE A 357 -5.07 15.21 -0.32
C PHE A 357 -5.76 14.26 -1.30
N ALA A 358 -6.20 14.80 -2.42
CA ALA A 358 -6.70 14.06 -3.57
C ALA A 358 -5.88 14.41 -4.82
N VAL A 359 -5.79 13.48 -5.76
CA VAL A 359 -5.22 13.71 -7.08
C VAL A 359 -6.36 13.99 -8.05
N ALA A 360 -6.53 15.25 -8.42
CA ALA A 360 -7.59 15.71 -9.32
C ALA A 360 -7.11 15.73 -10.78
N ASP A 361 -8.04 16.01 -11.68
CA ASP A 361 -7.75 16.19 -13.10
C ASP A 361 -6.66 17.25 -13.32
N GLY A 362 -5.69 16.87 -14.11
CA GLY A 362 -4.60 17.74 -14.58
C GLY A 362 -4.84 18.24 -16.00
N PRO A 363 -3.91 19.05 -16.57
CA PRO A 363 -4.03 19.53 -17.93
C PRO A 363 -3.97 18.45 -19.03
N ALA A 364 -3.39 17.27 -18.70
CA ALA A 364 -3.13 16.18 -19.63
C ALA A 364 -3.33 14.77 -19.02
N THR A 365 -3.76 14.72 -17.78
CA THR A 365 -4.05 13.48 -17.01
C THR A 365 -5.40 13.65 -16.34
N ASP A 366 -6.14 12.60 -16.21
CA ASP A 366 -7.33 12.57 -15.33
C ASP A 366 -6.93 12.42 -13.86
N GLY A 367 -7.90 12.51 -12.97
CA GLY A 367 -7.72 12.33 -11.52
C GLY A 367 -7.57 10.87 -11.13
N VAL A 368 -7.50 10.64 -9.83
CA VAL A 368 -7.43 9.29 -9.26
C VAL A 368 -8.75 8.96 -8.59
N GLN A 369 -9.24 7.77 -8.86
CA GLN A 369 -10.41 7.18 -8.22
C GLN A 369 -10.10 5.74 -7.80
N HIS A 370 -10.70 5.28 -6.72
CA HIS A 370 -10.61 3.90 -6.22
C HIS A 370 -9.17 3.37 -6.18
N SER A 371 -8.26 4.15 -5.52
CA SER A 371 -6.84 3.81 -5.49
C SER A 371 -6.54 2.65 -4.55
N ASP A 372 -6.01 1.57 -5.10
CA ASP A 372 -5.44 0.45 -4.34
C ASP A 372 -4.03 0.85 -3.84
N GLY A 373 -2.98 0.53 -4.57
CA GLY A 373 -1.59 0.75 -4.16
C GLY A 373 -1.05 2.16 -4.39
N SER A 374 -0.10 2.56 -3.55
CA SER A 374 0.66 3.80 -3.73
C SER A 374 2.05 3.71 -3.12
N THR A 375 3.00 4.46 -3.69
CA THR A 375 4.37 4.55 -3.20
C THR A 375 4.93 5.96 -3.33
N VAL A 376 5.86 6.33 -2.43
CA VAL A 376 6.57 7.61 -2.49
C VAL A 376 8.08 7.39 -2.57
N ALA A 377 8.75 8.12 -3.46
CA ALA A 377 10.21 8.16 -3.55
C ALA A 377 10.69 9.59 -3.26
N ASN A 378 11.34 9.78 -2.11
CA ASN A 378 11.83 11.09 -1.66
C ASN A 378 13.27 11.38 -2.10
N VAL A 379 13.62 11.00 -3.30
CA VAL A 379 14.93 11.25 -3.92
C VAL A 379 14.77 12.03 -5.22
N PRO A 380 15.79 12.80 -5.69
CA PRO A 380 15.70 13.48 -6.97
C PRO A 380 15.66 12.46 -8.11
N LEU A 381 14.58 12.46 -8.90
CA LEU A 381 14.39 11.54 -10.03
C LEU A 381 14.57 12.26 -11.39
N GLY A 382 15.64 13.02 -11.51
CA GLY A 382 15.98 13.78 -12.72
C GLY A 382 15.13 15.03 -12.93
N ALA A 383 15.05 15.50 -14.17
CA ALA A 383 14.38 16.77 -14.48
C ALA A 383 12.85 16.72 -14.36
N THR A 384 12.26 15.55 -14.49
CA THR A 384 10.79 15.39 -14.43
C THR A 384 10.28 15.45 -12.98
N PHE A 385 11.00 14.83 -12.04
CA PHE A 385 10.63 14.77 -10.63
C PHE A 385 11.84 15.13 -9.75
N PRO A 386 12.30 16.39 -9.77
CA PRO A 386 13.53 16.80 -9.09
C PRO A 386 13.42 16.82 -7.57
N GLN A 387 12.20 16.79 -7.04
CA GLN A 387 11.90 16.89 -5.60
C GLN A 387 11.17 15.65 -5.07
N GLY A 388 11.32 14.51 -5.75
CA GLY A 388 10.63 13.27 -5.39
C GLY A 388 9.35 13.05 -6.17
N LEU A 389 8.78 11.88 -5.96
CA LEU A 389 7.66 11.34 -6.74
C LEU A 389 6.70 10.59 -5.80
N PHE A 390 5.41 10.83 -5.97
CA PHE A 390 4.34 9.97 -5.48
C PHE A 390 3.72 9.25 -6.67
N VAL A 391 3.63 7.93 -6.61
CA VAL A 391 2.97 7.10 -7.63
C VAL A 391 1.77 6.44 -7.00
N THR A 392 0.67 6.38 -7.72
CA THR A 392 -0.55 5.75 -7.21
C THR A 392 -1.33 5.07 -8.32
N HIS A 393 -2.04 4.01 -7.98
CA HIS A 393 -3.05 3.39 -8.81
C HIS A 393 -4.23 4.34 -9.03
N ASP A 394 -4.81 4.29 -10.22
CA ASP A 394 -6.06 4.93 -10.59
C ASP A 394 -7.03 3.87 -11.13
N GLY A 395 -8.10 3.62 -10.39
CA GLY A 395 -9.09 2.58 -10.69
C GLY A 395 -10.07 2.95 -11.80
N GLU A 396 -10.09 4.21 -12.28
CA GLU A 396 -11.00 4.66 -13.34
C GLU A 396 -10.28 5.55 -14.37
N ALA A 397 -9.26 4.99 -15.03
CA ALA A 397 -8.49 5.75 -16.02
C ALA A 397 -9.33 6.17 -17.22
N THR A 398 -9.29 7.47 -17.58
CA THR A 398 -10.03 8.06 -18.70
C THR A 398 -9.09 8.78 -19.69
N PRO A 399 -9.46 8.87 -20.97
CA PRO A 399 -10.69 8.40 -21.57
C PRO A 399 -10.70 6.86 -21.70
N ALA A 400 -11.79 6.25 -21.28
CA ALA A 400 -12.05 4.84 -21.54
C ALA A 400 -12.29 4.61 -23.05
N ASP A 401 -11.99 3.40 -23.54
CA ASP A 401 -12.28 3.00 -24.93
C ASP A 401 -13.65 2.31 -25.01
N GLY A 402 -14.66 3.11 -25.27
CA GLY A 402 -16.05 2.66 -25.30
C GLY A 402 -16.59 2.34 -23.90
N ASP A 403 -17.14 1.13 -23.71
CA ASP A 403 -17.65 0.64 -22.42
C ASP A 403 -16.59 -0.20 -21.66
N ARG A 404 -15.31 -0.15 -22.06
CA ARG A 404 -14.23 -0.89 -21.41
C ARG A 404 -13.74 -0.12 -20.19
N GLU A 405 -13.74 -0.80 -19.06
CA GLU A 405 -13.10 -0.32 -17.84
C GLU A 405 -11.57 -0.36 -18.00
N ALA A 406 -10.90 0.63 -17.45
CA ALA A 406 -9.46 0.76 -17.55
C ALA A 406 -8.88 1.39 -16.29
N THR A 407 -7.68 0.92 -15.93
CA THR A 407 -6.90 1.41 -14.80
C THR A 407 -5.50 1.81 -15.27
N ASN A 408 -4.78 2.59 -14.49
CA ASN A 408 -3.37 2.92 -14.76
C ASN A 408 -2.64 3.39 -13.50
N PHE A 409 -1.42 3.91 -13.65
CA PHE A 409 -0.67 4.57 -12.59
C PHE A 409 -0.47 6.04 -12.89
N LYS A 410 -0.69 6.89 -11.89
CA LYS A 410 -0.46 8.34 -11.94
C LYS A 410 0.84 8.69 -11.23
N LEU A 411 1.67 9.50 -11.86
CA LEU A 411 2.96 9.96 -11.36
C LEU A 411 2.83 11.45 -10.97
N VAL A 412 2.83 11.72 -9.67
CA VAL A 412 2.58 13.04 -9.08
C VAL A 412 3.88 13.58 -8.50
N PRO A 413 4.34 14.80 -8.86
CA PRO A 413 5.50 15.41 -8.22
C PRO A 413 5.27 15.58 -6.72
N TRP A 414 6.20 15.14 -5.88
CA TRP A 414 6.05 15.28 -4.44
C TRP A 414 5.95 16.75 -3.97
N ASP A 415 6.70 17.65 -4.59
CA ASP A 415 6.61 19.09 -4.31
C ASP A 415 5.23 19.68 -4.61
N ALA A 416 4.49 19.13 -5.58
CA ALA A 416 3.12 19.52 -5.85
C ALA A 416 2.15 19.02 -4.75
N VAL A 417 2.33 17.78 -4.26
CA VAL A 417 1.58 17.28 -3.10
C VAL A 417 1.89 18.14 -1.88
N ALA A 418 3.17 18.32 -1.56
CA ALA A 418 3.62 19.08 -0.39
C ALA A 418 3.14 20.52 -0.38
N GLY A 419 3.22 21.18 -1.54
CA GLY A 419 2.83 22.58 -1.70
C GLY A 419 1.31 22.84 -1.71
N ALA A 420 0.49 21.80 -1.84
CA ALA A 420 -0.96 21.91 -1.78
C ALA A 420 -1.48 22.18 -0.35
N PHE A 421 -0.74 21.76 0.66
CA PHE A 421 -1.13 21.95 2.06
C PHE A 421 -0.98 23.42 2.49
N PRO A 422 -1.88 23.93 3.36
CA PRO A 422 -1.78 25.31 3.89
C PRO A 422 -0.46 25.58 4.61
N GLU A 423 0.03 24.61 5.36
CA GLU A 423 1.40 24.51 5.85
C GLU A 423 2.09 23.44 5.00
N PRO A 424 2.95 23.81 4.05
CA PRO A 424 3.54 22.86 3.14
C PRO A 424 4.24 21.70 3.85
N LEU A 425 4.05 20.50 3.32
CA LEU A 425 4.77 19.33 3.82
C LEU A 425 6.28 19.48 3.53
N THR A 426 7.08 18.73 4.23
CA THR A 426 8.53 18.68 4.03
C THR A 426 8.85 18.13 2.64
N VAL A 427 9.77 18.82 1.96
CA VAL A 427 10.42 18.35 0.74
C VAL A 427 11.90 18.17 1.08
N ASP A 428 12.31 16.95 1.27
CA ASP A 428 13.69 16.58 1.60
C ASP A 428 14.11 15.38 0.75
N THR A 429 15.00 15.62 -0.18
CA THR A 429 15.48 14.62 -1.14
C THR A 429 16.96 14.30 -0.94
N GLY A 430 17.53 14.65 0.19
CA GLY A 430 18.95 14.48 0.47
C GLY A 430 19.28 13.77 1.77
N SER A 431 18.30 13.50 2.60
CA SER A 431 18.51 12.90 3.94
C SER A 431 18.23 11.40 3.98
N PHE A 432 17.67 10.83 2.93
CA PHE A 432 17.35 9.41 2.83
C PHE A 432 17.89 8.81 1.53
N ASP A 433 18.60 7.70 1.63
CA ASP A 433 18.93 6.85 0.49
C ASP A 433 18.29 5.46 0.75
N PRO A 434 17.38 4.98 -0.10
CA PRO A 434 16.73 3.69 0.12
C PRO A 434 17.69 2.49 0.06
N ARG A 435 18.98 2.73 -0.24
CA ARG A 435 20.05 1.73 -0.28
C ARG A 435 20.90 1.68 0.98
N ASP A 436 20.87 2.74 1.77
CA ASP A 436 21.68 2.93 2.99
C ASP A 436 20.71 3.19 4.18
N ALA A 437 19.61 2.47 4.23
CA ALA A 437 18.58 2.66 5.25
C ALA A 437 18.92 1.94 6.57
N ASP A 438 20.20 1.95 6.97
CA ASP A 438 20.72 1.49 8.28
C ASP A 438 20.74 2.63 9.31
#